data_3acebb28855e2f1bf5990562b5981f35
#
_entry.id   3acebb28855e2f1bf5990562b5981f35
#
_cell.length_a   1.000
_cell.length_b   1.000
_cell.length_c   1.000
_cell.angle_alpha   90.00
_cell.angle_beta   90.00
_cell.angle_gamma   90.00
#
_symmetry.space_group_name_H-M   'P 1'
#
loop_
_entity.id
_entity.type
_entity.pdbx_description
1 polymer ?
#
loop_
_entity_poly.entity_id
_entity_poly.type
_entity_poly.pdbx_seq_one_letter_code
_entity_poly.pdbx_strand_id
1 'polypeptide(L)'
;MIPEVSSVFKSMKLISLIIALCAAPVVARAAVYQKVPGTAVYMSVPDNFTLTTDFSGFIDTKTGAAIVVATMPPASDRMKQIFSDESKFKPAMAAQHYVIVSQSEKKSRDGYALKIYQGKQTAANSIFDKWSSMLFASNASYVITVQAPEDVKFSNNDAMAIFESVSLARHNDEFDQLSALPFTFGAQPPFEFVGSIMNSSAMLTIPAYTKEDNERPDIIVTKGLENTKGAPLDKVVDNYLQSIKGTVDNVEDRKTSTTKFAGHPGLKLQATALMKGDPVDLVIYAAIGNDGHPIFMHATGEKGTLAAYNTEIEKTAESVKLRNDEQK
;
A
#
# COMPACT_ATOMS: atom_id res chain seq x y z
N MET A 1 -32.20 24.40 -79.80
CA MET A 1 -30.75 24.63 -79.61
C MET A 1 -30.50 24.59 -78.15
N ILE A 2 -30.01 23.45 -77.66
CA ILE A 2 -29.71 23.14 -76.26
C ILE A 2 -28.15 23.21 -76.11
N PRO A 3 -27.61 23.99 -75.20
CA PRO A 3 -26.24 23.77 -74.81
C PRO A 3 -26.11 23.24 -73.34
N GLU A 4 -25.47 22.10 -73.29
CA GLU A 4 -24.43 21.67 -72.33
C GLU A 4 -24.73 21.66 -70.85
N VAL A 5 -25.09 20.42 -70.43
CA VAL A 5 -24.97 19.85 -69.07
C VAL A 5 -23.63 19.11 -69.02
N SER A 6 -22.51 19.82 -68.87
CA SER A 6 -21.17 19.19 -68.82
C SER A 6 -20.21 19.76 -67.78
N SER A 7 -20.64 20.66 -66.90
CA SER A 7 -19.69 21.30 -65.96
C SER A 7 -19.90 20.97 -64.49
N VAL A 8 -20.96 20.23 -64.14
CA VAL A 8 -21.30 19.92 -62.71
C VAL A 8 -20.65 18.64 -62.21
N PHE A 9 -20.19 17.75 -63.10
CA PHE A 9 -19.63 16.45 -62.74
C PHE A 9 -18.10 16.45 -62.45
N LYS A 10 -17.38 17.53 -62.65
CA LYS A 10 -15.94 17.64 -62.38
C LYS A 10 -15.60 18.14 -60.97
N SER A 11 -16.52 18.79 -60.27
CA SER A 11 -16.28 19.33 -58.93
C SER A 11 -16.61 18.34 -57.80
N MET A 12 -17.31 17.23 -58.08
CA MET A 12 -17.71 16.26 -57.06
C MET A 12 -16.67 15.12 -56.77
N LYS A 13 -15.62 15.03 -57.61
CA LYS A 13 -14.55 14.02 -57.39
C LYS A 13 -13.38 14.52 -56.54
N LEU A 14 -13.33 15.81 -56.19
CA LEU A 14 -12.22 16.38 -55.43
C LEU A 14 -12.54 16.56 -53.93
N ILE A 15 -13.80 16.41 -53.51
CA ILE A 15 -14.21 16.55 -52.10
C ILE A 15 -14.20 15.21 -51.38
N SER A 16 -14.22 14.08 -52.10
CA SER A 16 -14.19 12.73 -51.47
C SER A 16 -12.79 12.26 -51.10
N LEU A 17 -11.71 13.00 -51.38
CA LEU A 17 -10.33 12.55 -51.08
C LEU A 17 -9.67 13.25 -49.90
N ILE A 18 -10.37 14.19 -49.21
CA ILE A 18 -9.79 14.92 -48.07
C ILE A 18 -10.32 14.45 -46.73
N ILE A 19 -11.34 13.57 -46.67
CA ILE A 19 -11.89 13.03 -45.42
C ILE A 19 -11.18 11.75 -44.93
N ALA A 20 -10.28 11.17 -45.73
CA ALA A 20 -9.60 9.91 -45.39
C ALA A 20 -8.23 10.08 -44.67
N LEU A 21 -7.82 11.30 -44.31
CA LEU A 21 -6.45 11.52 -43.80
C LEU A 21 -6.38 12.14 -42.40
N CYS A 22 -7.41 12.01 -41.57
CA CYS A 22 -7.35 12.41 -40.15
C CYS A 22 -7.80 11.31 -39.18
N ALA A 23 -7.73 10.05 -39.59
CA ALA A 23 -7.62 8.97 -38.60
C ALA A 23 -6.16 8.86 -38.17
N ALA A 24 -5.68 9.80 -37.32
CA ALA A 24 -4.49 9.56 -36.55
C ALA A 24 -4.73 8.23 -35.83
N PRO A 25 -3.85 7.23 -35.98
CA PRO A 25 -3.99 6.04 -35.16
C PRO A 25 -3.97 6.51 -33.71
N VAL A 26 -5.07 6.35 -33.01
CA VAL A 26 -5.05 6.31 -31.55
C VAL A 26 -4.14 5.14 -31.26
N VAL A 27 -2.88 5.41 -30.97
CA VAL A 27 -1.94 4.42 -30.46
C VAL A 27 -2.56 3.98 -29.14
N ALA A 28 -3.36 2.93 -29.19
CA ALA A 28 -3.82 2.25 -28.00
C ALA A 28 -2.53 1.85 -27.26
N ARG A 29 -2.23 2.54 -26.17
CA ARG A 29 -1.13 2.16 -25.29
C ARG A 29 -1.43 0.74 -24.86
N ALA A 30 -0.53 -0.20 -25.20
CA ALA A 30 -0.66 -1.56 -24.80
C ALA A 30 -0.51 -1.59 -23.26
N ALA A 31 -1.49 -2.14 -22.56
CA ALA A 31 -1.40 -2.37 -21.14
C ALA A 31 -0.88 -3.79 -20.92
N VAL A 32 0.14 -3.94 -20.08
CA VAL A 32 0.71 -5.24 -19.74
C VAL A 32 -0.03 -5.82 -18.54
N TYR A 33 -0.61 -7.01 -18.70
CA TYR A 33 -1.24 -7.73 -17.60
C TYR A 33 -0.20 -8.42 -16.73
N GLN A 34 -0.07 -7.99 -15.47
CA GLN A 34 0.99 -8.45 -14.59
C GLN A 34 0.56 -8.53 -13.13
N LYS A 35 1.31 -9.30 -12.34
CA LYS A 35 1.12 -9.46 -10.91
C LYS A 35 1.64 -8.24 -10.16
N VAL A 36 0.90 -7.80 -9.15
CA VAL A 36 1.39 -6.84 -8.16
C VAL A 36 2.23 -7.60 -7.13
N PRO A 37 3.53 -7.28 -6.99
CA PRO A 37 4.43 -8.01 -6.09
C PRO A 37 3.90 -8.05 -4.64
N GLY A 38 4.07 -9.18 -3.97
CA GLY A 38 3.65 -9.39 -2.59
C GLY A 38 2.15 -9.54 -2.39
N THR A 39 1.36 -9.57 -3.46
CA THR A 39 -0.11 -9.69 -3.39
C THR A 39 -0.61 -10.84 -4.28
N ALA A 40 -1.88 -11.23 -4.13
CA ALA A 40 -2.54 -12.11 -5.09
C ALA A 40 -3.15 -11.36 -6.29
N VAL A 41 -2.98 -10.04 -6.38
CA VAL A 41 -3.63 -9.20 -7.37
C VAL A 41 -2.85 -9.19 -8.68
N TYR A 42 -3.57 -9.40 -9.80
CA TYR A 42 -3.12 -9.16 -11.15
C TYR A 42 -3.95 -8.04 -11.77
N MET A 43 -3.36 -7.23 -12.62
CA MET A 43 -4.05 -6.16 -13.35
C MET A 43 -3.32 -5.77 -14.64
N SER A 44 -4.04 -5.12 -15.54
CA SER A 44 -3.45 -4.46 -16.71
C SER A 44 -2.86 -3.12 -16.30
N VAL A 45 -1.57 -2.95 -16.50
CA VAL A 45 -0.80 -1.76 -16.11
C VAL A 45 -0.39 -1.00 -17.36
N PRO A 46 -0.65 0.32 -17.47
CA PRO A 46 -0.19 1.11 -18.62
C PRO A 46 1.33 1.09 -18.79
N ASP A 47 1.82 1.12 -20.03
CA ASP A 47 3.25 0.95 -20.38
C ASP A 47 4.20 1.96 -19.73
N ASN A 48 3.69 3.13 -19.36
CA ASN A 48 4.48 4.17 -18.69
C ASN A 48 4.68 3.95 -17.20
N PHE A 49 4.03 2.93 -16.63
CA PHE A 49 4.20 2.55 -15.22
C PHE A 49 5.24 1.46 -15.09
N THR A 50 6.08 1.56 -14.07
CA THR A 50 7.09 0.58 -13.71
C THR A 50 6.88 0.10 -12.28
N LEU A 51 7.32 -1.12 -11.99
CA LEU A 51 7.34 -1.63 -10.62
C LEU A 51 8.16 -0.71 -9.72
N THR A 52 7.70 -0.54 -8.48
CA THR A 52 8.43 0.17 -7.43
C THR A 52 8.71 -0.74 -6.25
N THR A 53 9.78 -0.45 -5.52
CA THR A 53 10.12 -1.10 -4.24
C THR A 53 9.63 -0.32 -3.03
N ASP A 54 9.06 0.87 -3.22
CA ASP A 54 8.61 1.74 -2.14
C ASP A 54 7.24 1.30 -1.59
N PHE A 55 6.44 0.64 -2.43
CA PHE A 55 5.13 0.09 -2.07
C PHE A 55 4.73 -1.06 -3.01
N SER A 56 3.70 -1.83 -2.63
CA SER A 56 3.11 -2.83 -3.53
C SER A 56 2.40 -2.14 -4.68
N GLY A 57 2.99 -2.10 -5.87
CA GLY A 57 2.35 -1.46 -7.01
C GLY A 57 3.29 -0.95 -8.08
N PHE A 58 2.83 0.09 -8.78
CA PHE A 58 3.49 0.64 -9.95
C PHE A 58 3.48 2.16 -9.90
N ILE A 59 4.51 2.78 -10.46
CA ILE A 59 4.66 4.23 -10.53
C ILE A 59 5.05 4.65 -11.95
N ASP A 60 4.44 5.72 -12.44
CA ASP A 60 4.99 6.50 -13.55
C ASP A 60 5.95 7.54 -12.97
N THR A 61 7.24 7.29 -13.06
CA THR A 61 8.29 8.17 -12.49
C THR A 61 8.36 9.53 -13.15
N LYS A 62 7.75 9.72 -14.34
CA LYS A 62 7.73 11.01 -15.03
C LYS A 62 6.63 11.93 -14.51
N THR A 63 5.49 11.35 -14.12
CA THR A 63 4.31 12.11 -13.72
C THR A 63 4.03 12.00 -12.22
N GLY A 64 4.56 10.99 -11.55
CA GLY A 64 4.23 10.68 -10.15
C GLY A 64 2.88 9.98 -9.98
N ALA A 65 2.21 9.61 -11.08
CA ALA A 65 1.00 8.79 -10.99
C ALA A 65 1.35 7.38 -10.47
N ALA A 66 0.49 6.81 -9.62
CA ALA A 66 0.78 5.54 -8.97
C ALA A 66 -0.46 4.63 -8.91
N ILE A 67 -0.21 3.33 -8.95
CA ILE A 67 -1.17 2.28 -8.66
C ILE A 67 -0.66 1.55 -7.42
N VAL A 68 -1.41 1.58 -6.34
CA VAL A 68 -1.03 1.01 -5.04
C VAL A 68 -2.01 -0.10 -4.66
N VAL A 69 -1.51 -1.23 -4.20
CA VAL A 69 -2.33 -2.33 -3.68
C VAL A 69 -1.88 -2.65 -2.26
N ALA A 70 -2.77 -2.44 -1.30
CA ALA A 70 -2.54 -2.86 0.08
C ALA A 70 -3.28 -4.17 0.35
N THR A 71 -2.55 -5.18 0.82
CA THR A 71 -3.12 -6.42 1.35
C THR A 71 -3.47 -6.22 2.82
N MET A 72 -4.64 -6.70 3.22
CA MET A 72 -5.14 -6.66 4.59
C MET A 72 -5.70 -8.04 4.97
N PRO A 73 -5.80 -8.37 6.25
CA PRO A 73 -6.54 -9.55 6.70
C PRO A 73 -7.97 -9.60 6.12
N PRO A 74 -8.63 -10.76 6.13
CA PRO A 74 -10.02 -10.87 5.72
C PRO A 74 -10.88 -9.85 6.46
N ALA A 75 -11.68 -9.08 5.70
CA ALA A 75 -12.50 -8.04 6.30
C ALA A 75 -13.63 -8.65 7.14
N SER A 76 -13.77 -8.15 8.37
CA SER A 76 -14.96 -8.42 9.18
C SER A 76 -16.23 -7.90 8.50
N ASP A 77 -17.38 -8.44 8.86
CA ASP A 77 -18.67 -7.96 8.33
C ASP A 77 -18.91 -6.49 8.68
N ARG A 78 -18.43 -6.03 9.82
CA ARG A 78 -18.46 -4.61 10.20
C ARG A 78 -17.65 -3.75 9.22
N MET A 79 -16.46 -4.20 8.81
CA MET A 79 -15.63 -3.47 7.83
C MET A 79 -16.33 -3.39 6.47
N LYS A 80 -16.90 -4.52 6.00
CA LYS A 80 -17.68 -4.57 4.75
C LYS A 80 -18.87 -3.62 4.80
N GLN A 81 -19.59 -3.57 5.93
CA GLN A 81 -20.71 -2.65 6.13
C GLN A 81 -20.25 -1.18 6.09
N ILE A 82 -19.15 -0.83 6.78
CA ILE A 82 -18.62 0.55 6.76
C ILE A 82 -18.26 0.96 5.34
N PHE A 83 -17.56 0.10 4.60
CA PHE A 83 -17.17 0.38 3.21
C PHE A 83 -18.37 0.52 2.27
N SER A 84 -19.45 -0.25 2.51
CA SER A 84 -20.66 -0.20 1.71
C SER A 84 -21.56 1.01 2.02
N ASP A 85 -21.49 1.53 3.25
CA ASP A 85 -22.31 2.63 3.75
C ASP A 85 -21.55 3.96 3.59
N GLU A 86 -21.96 4.76 2.58
CA GLU A 86 -21.34 6.05 2.31
C GLU A 86 -21.38 7.02 3.49
N SER A 87 -22.44 6.96 4.30
CA SER A 87 -22.60 7.86 5.45
C SER A 87 -21.55 7.63 6.53
N LYS A 88 -20.97 6.43 6.58
CA LYS A 88 -19.89 6.03 7.48
C LYS A 88 -18.52 6.15 6.81
N PHE A 89 -18.42 5.74 5.55
CA PHE A 89 -17.16 5.68 4.82
C PHE A 89 -16.62 7.08 4.47
N LYS A 90 -17.46 7.97 3.92
CA LYS A 90 -17.03 9.32 3.54
C LYS A 90 -16.43 10.14 4.69
N PRO A 91 -17.03 10.20 5.88
CA PRO A 91 -16.42 10.90 7.02
C PRO A 91 -15.09 10.30 7.47
N ALA A 92 -14.95 8.95 7.44
CA ALA A 92 -13.70 8.28 7.80
C ALA A 92 -12.58 8.62 6.80
N MET A 93 -12.89 8.73 5.50
CA MET A 93 -11.93 9.13 4.48
C MET A 93 -11.59 10.62 4.55
N ALA A 94 -12.56 11.48 4.83
CA ALA A 94 -12.33 12.91 5.02
C ALA A 94 -11.37 13.19 6.19
N ALA A 95 -11.43 12.41 7.27
CA ALA A 95 -10.47 12.48 8.38
C ALA A 95 -9.03 12.14 7.95
N GLN A 96 -8.85 11.45 6.81
CA GLN A 96 -7.55 11.15 6.19
C GLN A 96 -7.24 12.11 5.02
N HIS A 97 -7.89 13.28 4.98
CA HIS A 97 -7.75 14.28 3.92
C HIS A 97 -8.12 13.77 2.51
N TYR A 98 -8.93 12.71 2.43
CA TYR A 98 -9.46 12.18 1.18
C TYR A 98 -10.95 12.57 1.04
N VAL A 99 -11.22 13.59 0.23
CA VAL A 99 -12.57 14.11 -0.04
C VAL A 99 -13.16 13.37 -1.24
N ILE A 100 -14.13 12.50 -1.00
CA ILE A 100 -14.81 11.72 -2.03
C ILE A 100 -15.85 12.62 -2.74
N VAL A 101 -15.73 12.73 -4.08
CA VAL A 101 -16.63 13.52 -4.93
C VAL A 101 -17.63 12.67 -5.71
N SER A 102 -17.27 11.44 -6.06
CA SER A 102 -18.16 10.53 -6.79
C SER A 102 -17.88 9.07 -6.44
N GLN A 103 -18.79 8.20 -6.86
CA GLN A 103 -18.61 6.75 -6.79
C GLN A 103 -19.13 6.08 -8.04
N SER A 104 -18.63 4.90 -8.33
CA SER A 104 -19.11 4.03 -9.40
C SER A 104 -19.03 2.57 -8.97
N GLU A 105 -19.86 1.72 -9.58
CA GLU A 105 -19.82 0.28 -9.37
C GLU A 105 -19.33 -0.39 -10.65
N LYS A 106 -18.37 -1.27 -10.52
CA LYS A 106 -17.76 -2.06 -11.58
C LYS A 106 -17.61 -3.51 -11.16
N LYS A 107 -17.22 -4.35 -12.09
CA LYS A 107 -16.79 -5.72 -11.79
C LYS A 107 -15.33 -5.88 -12.20
N SER A 108 -14.58 -6.58 -11.37
CA SER A 108 -13.25 -7.04 -11.73
C SER A 108 -13.33 -8.09 -12.84
N ARG A 109 -12.20 -8.43 -13.43
CA ARG A 109 -12.08 -9.48 -14.45
C ARG A 109 -12.64 -10.83 -13.97
N ASP A 110 -12.47 -11.14 -12.69
CA ASP A 110 -12.98 -12.39 -12.06
C ASP A 110 -14.41 -12.24 -11.51
N GLY A 111 -15.08 -11.10 -11.77
CA GLY A 111 -16.47 -10.87 -11.39
C GLY A 111 -16.68 -10.35 -9.97
N TYR A 112 -15.64 -10.02 -9.22
CA TYR A 112 -15.78 -9.36 -7.91
C TYR A 112 -16.43 -7.99 -8.09
N ALA A 113 -17.41 -7.67 -7.23
CA ALA A 113 -18.00 -6.35 -7.18
C ALA A 113 -16.98 -5.34 -6.65
N LEU A 114 -16.78 -4.26 -7.39
CA LEU A 114 -15.89 -3.16 -7.04
C LEU A 114 -16.71 -1.87 -6.90
N LYS A 115 -16.78 -1.35 -5.68
CA LYS A 115 -17.30 0.00 -5.41
C LYS A 115 -16.10 0.94 -5.42
N ILE A 116 -16.02 1.78 -6.45
CA ILE A 116 -14.88 2.67 -6.67
C ILE A 116 -15.27 4.07 -6.23
N TYR A 117 -14.52 4.61 -5.29
CA TYR A 117 -14.65 5.98 -4.81
C TYR A 117 -13.62 6.86 -5.50
N GLN A 118 -14.07 7.97 -6.08
CA GLN A 118 -13.23 8.98 -6.71
C GLN A 118 -13.25 10.25 -5.88
N GLY A 119 -12.10 10.89 -5.72
CA GLY A 119 -11.99 12.15 -4.99
C GLY A 119 -10.60 12.75 -5.06
N LYS A 120 -10.37 13.70 -4.16
CA LYS A 120 -9.08 14.37 -4.01
C LYS A 120 -8.51 14.09 -2.63
N GLN A 121 -7.21 13.80 -2.58
CA GLN A 121 -6.49 13.64 -1.33
C GLN A 121 -5.37 14.66 -1.24
N THR A 122 -5.28 15.35 -0.10
CA THR A 122 -4.12 16.18 0.22
C THR A 122 -3.13 15.38 1.04
N ALA A 123 -1.91 15.20 0.55
CA ALA A 123 -0.82 14.51 1.22
C ALA A 123 0.50 15.21 0.92
N ALA A 124 1.36 15.37 1.93
CA ALA A 124 2.69 15.98 1.81
C ALA A 124 2.70 17.32 1.02
N ASN A 125 1.71 18.20 1.27
CA ASN A 125 1.50 19.48 0.58
C ASN A 125 1.16 19.38 -0.91
N SER A 126 0.79 18.20 -1.40
CA SER A 126 0.35 17.98 -2.78
C SER A 126 -1.09 17.49 -2.81
N ILE A 127 -1.82 17.81 -3.88
CA ILE A 127 -3.18 17.34 -4.13
C ILE A 127 -3.11 16.25 -5.19
N PHE A 128 -3.80 15.14 -4.93
CA PHE A 128 -3.90 14.01 -5.83
C PHE A 128 -5.36 13.78 -6.24
N ASP A 129 -5.62 13.57 -7.51
CA ASP A 129 -6.81 12.88 -7.97
C ASP A 129 -6.67 11.40 -7.62
N LYS A 130 -7.65 10.83 -6.96
CA LYS A 130 -7.58 9.49 -6.40
C LYS A 130 -8.84 8.69 -6.68
N TRP A 131 -8.64 7.44 -7.09
CA TRP A 131 -9.66 6.39 -7.20
C TRP A 131 -9.28 5.27 -6.27
N SER A 132 -10.19 4.80 -5.45
CA SER A 132 -9.91 3.69 -4.55
C SER A 132 -11.09 2.73 -4.45
N SER A 133 -10.78 1.45 -4.35
CA SER A 133 -11.75 0.38 -4.14
C SER A 133 -11.19 -0.62 -3.13
N MET A 134 -12.10 -1.35 -2.49
CA MET A 134 -11.75 -2.47 -1.64
C MET A 134 -12.35 -3.75 -2.23
N LEU A 135 -11.51 -4.74 -2.48
CA LEU A 135 -11.89 -6.06 -2.92
C LEU A 135 -11.83 -7.01 -1.74
N PHE A 136 -12.94 -7.69 -1.46
CA PHE A 136 -13.08 -8.64 -0.36
C PHE A 136 -12.99 -10.07 -0.89
N ALA A 137 -11.88 -10.77 -0.59
CA ALA A 137 -11.74 -12.20 -0.83
C ALA A 137 -11.93 -12.99 0.47
N SER A 138 -11.98 -14.31 0.38
CA SER A 138 -12.21 -15.20 1.53
C SER A 138 -11.05 -15.19 2.53
N ASN A 139 -9.83 -15.03 2.05
CA ASN A 139 -8.59 -15.15 2.83
C ASN A 139 -7.83 -13.82 3.00
N ALA A 140 -8.24 -12.77 2.29
CA ALA A 140 -7.64 -11.45 2.39
C ALA A 140 -8.60 -10.37 1.88
N SER A 141 -8.29 -9.11 2.16
CA SER A 141 -8.89 -7.94 1.54
C SER A 141 -7.82 -7.12 0.85
N TYR A 142 -8.17 -6.47 -0.26
CA TYR A 142 -7.22 -5.66 -1.03
C TYR A 142 -7.78 -4.26 -1.20
N VAL A 143 -7.03 -3.26 -0.75
CA VAL A 143 -7.30 -1.86 -1.07
C VAL A 143 -6.52 -1.53 -2.33
N ILE A 144 -7.21 -1.26 -3.41
CA ILE A 144 -6.62 -0.89 -4.70
C ILE A 144 -6.81 0.61 -4.87
N THR A 145 -5.74 1.33 -5.08
CA THR A 145 -5.73 2.78 -5.28
C THR A 145 -5.02 3.11 -6.59
N VAL A 146 -5.65 3.94 -7.40
CA VAL A 146 -5.02 4.64 -8.52
C VAL A 146 -4.99 6.11 -8.14
N GLN A 147 -3.85 6.78 -8.27
CA GLN A 147 -3.72 8.19 -7.94
C GLN A 147 -2.79 8.91 -8.91
N ALA A 148 -3.04 10.17 -9.14
CA ALA A 148 -2.20 11.04 -9.94
C ALA A 148 -2.14 12.44 -9.31
N PRO A 149 -0.99 13.16 -9.37
CA PRO A 149 -0.96 14.58 -9.02
C PRO A 149 -2.03 15.37 -9.80
N GLU A 150 -2.63 16.39 -9.19
CA GLU A 150 -3.77 17.13 -9.78
C GLU A 150 -3.42 17.80 -11.12
N ASP A 151 -2.16 18.17 -11.32
CA ASP A 151 -1.65 18.77 -12.56
C ASP A 151 -1.38 17.75 -13.68
N VAL A 152 -1.48 16.45 -13.36
CA VAL A 152 -1.29 15.34 -14.32
C VAL A 152 -2.63 14.92 -14.91
N LYS A 153 -2.71 14.91 -16.24
CA LYS A 153 -3.91 14.42 -16.95
C LYS A 153 -3.97 12.89 -16.90
N PHE A 154 -4.61 12.37 -15.86
CA PHE A 154 -4.96 10.95 -15.76
C PHE A 154 -6.48 10.81 -15.87
N SER A 155 -6.95 10.04 -16.87
CA SER A 155 -8.39 10.01 -17.16
C SER A 155 -9.14 9.05 -16.22
N ASN A 156 -10.41 9.37 -15.94
CA ASN A 156 -11.29 8.44 -15.23
C ASN A 156 -11.44 7.10 -15.97
N ASN A 157 -11.43 7.10 -17.30
CA ASN A 157 -11.54 5.87 -18.10
C ASN A 157 -10.29 4.99 -17.94
N ASP A 158 -9.09 5.57 -17.86
CA ASP A 158 -7.86 4.81 -17.63
C ASP A 158 -7.88 4.18 -16.22
N ALA A 159 -8.33 4.95 -15.21
CA ALA A 159 -8.50 4.40 -13.86
C ALA A 159 -9.52 3.24 -13.85
N MET A 160 -10.69 3.40 -14.48
CA MET A 160 -11.71 2.35 -14.55
C MET A 160 -11.19 1.10 -15.27
N ALA A 161 -10.44 1.25 -16.36
CA ALA A 161 -9.85 0.12 -17.10
C ALA A 161 -8.88 -0.69 -16.22
N ILE A 162 -8.10 -0.03 -15.36
CA ILE A 162 -7.24 -0.71 -14.38
C ILE A 162 -8.09 -1.54 -13.42
N PHE A 163 -9.12 -0.97 -12.79
CA PHE A 163 -10.01 -1.69 -11.86
C PHE A 163 -10.72 -2.87 -12.51
N GLU A 164 -11.27 -2.68 -13.72
CA GLU A 164 -11.97 -3.74 -14.47
C GLU A 164 -11.04 -4.88 -14.88
N SER A 165 -9.73 -4.63 -15.01
CA SER A 165 -8.73 -5.65 -15.34
C SER A 165 -8.28 -6.49 -14.15
N VAL A 166 -8.64 -6.11 -12.93
CA VAL A 166 -8.21 -6.80 -11.70
C VAL A 166 -8.69 -8.24 -11.67
N SER A 167 -7.78 -9.15 -11.35
CA SER A 167 -8.09 -10.53 -10.97
C SER A 167 -7.26 -10.99 -9.78
N LEU A 168 -7.65 -12.09 -9.15
CA LEU A 168 -6.93 -12.68 -8.03
C LEU A 168 -6.32 -14.03 -8.40
N ALA A 169 -5.06 -14.26 -8.01
CA ALA A 169 -4.51 -15.60 -7.96
C ALA A 169 -5.27 -16.44 -6.91
N ARG A 170 -5.31 -17.75 -7.10
CA ARG A 170 -5.95 -18.68 -6.14
C ARG A 170 -5.29 -18.65 -4.76
N HIS A 171 -3.99 -18.41 -4.71
CA HIS A 171 -3.20 -18.31 -3.48
C HIS A 171 -2.26 -17.11 -3.56
N ASN A 172 -2.08 -16.42 -2.43
CA ASN A 172 -0.97 -15.51 -2.23
C ASN A 172 0.12 -16.32 -1.52
N ASP A 173 1.19 -16.66 -2.22
CA ASP A 173 2.26 -17.45 -1.68
C ASP A 173 3.03 -16.64 -0.63
N GLU A 174 3.32 -17.25 0.52
CA GLU A 174 4.15 -16.65 1.57
C GLU A 174 5.51 -16.20 1.03
N PHE A 175 6.12 -17.01 0.18
CA PHE A 175 7.39 -16.69 -0.48
C PHE A 175 7.29 -15.39 -1.29
N ASP A 176 6.20 -15.20 -2.04
CA ASP A 176 5.97 -13.97 -2.81
C ASP A 176 5.87 -12.74 -1.90
N GLN A 177 5.16 -12.87 -0.76
CA GLN A 177 5.03 -11.80 0.21
C GLN A 177 6.39 -11.44 0.84
N LEU A 178 7.13 -12.44 1.30
CA LEU A 178 8.46 -12.26 1.89
C LEU A 178 9.46 -11.69 0.90
N SER A 179 9.43 -12.15 -0.36
CA SER A 179 10.36 -11.69 -1.41
C SER A 179 10.14 -10.24 -1.80
N ALA A 180 8.92 -9.72 -1.65
CA ALA A 180 8.56 -8.34 -1.96
C ALA A 180 8.91 -7.33 -0.85
N LEU A 181 9.26 -7.79 0.37
CA LEU A 181 9.68 -6.91 1.45
C LEU A 181 11.06 -6.29 1.17
N PRO A 182 11.30 -5.02 1.58
CA PRO A 182 12.60 -4.35 1.42
C PRO A 182 13.66 -4.81 2.44
N PHE A 183 13.33 -5.80 3.24
CA PHE A 183 14.18 -6.41 4.26
C PHE A 183 13.95 -7.92 4.32
N THR A 184 14.86 -8.63 5.00
CA THR A 184 14.71 -10.03 5.39
C THR A 184 14.69 -10.15 6.91
N PHE A 185 14.13 -11.22 7.43
CA PHE A 185 14.12 -11.55 8.86
C PHE A 185 13.95 -13.05 9.06
N GLY A 186 14.31 -13.55 10.24
CA GLY A 186 14.06 -14.92 10.69
C GLY A 186 13.12 -14.90 11.89
N ALA A 187 11.86 -15.25 11.68
CA ALA A 187 10.90 -15.41 12.77
C ALA A 187 11.39 -16.49 13.75
N GLN A 188 11.38 -16.18 15.04
CA GLN A 188 11.77 -17.14 16.07
C GLN A 188 10.53 -17.78 16.69
N PRO A 189 10.40 -19.12 16.70
CA PRO A 189 9.27 -19.76 17.35
C PRO A 189 9.12 -19.30 18.81
N PRO A 190 7.89 -19.06 19.29
CA PRO A 190 6.60 -19.41 18.68
C PRO A 190 6.01 -18.39 17.72
N PHE A 191 6.72 -17.31 17.37
CA PHE A 191 6.26 -16.32 16.41
C PHE A 191 6.32 -16.90 15.00
N GLU A 192 5.23 -16.72 14.24
CA GLU A 192 5.13 -17.12 12.85
C GLU A 192 4.72 -15.90 11.98
N PHE A 193 5.22 -15.86 10.76
CA PHE A 193 4.79 -14.85 9.78
C PHE A 193 3.34 -15.09 9.38
N VAL A 194 2.50 -14.04 9.45
CA VAL A 194 1.08 -14.13 9.11
C VAL A 194 0.70 -13.25 7.92
N GLY A 195 1.58 -12.38 7.47
CA GLY A 195 1.34 -11.58 6.27
C GLY A 195 2.19 -10.33 6.19
N SER A 196 2.19 -9.73 5.00
CA SER A 196 2.81 -8.43 4.73
C SER A 196 1.75 -7.36 4.53
N ILE A 197 2.09 -6.12 4.87
CA ILE A 197 1.26 -4.94 4.64
C ILE A 197 2.04 -4.01 3.72
N MET A 198 1.46 -3.71 2.53
CA MET A 198 1.98 -2.77 1.53
C MET A 198 3.43 -3.03 1.08
N ASN A 199 3.92 -4.27 1.17
CA ASN A 199 5.33 -4.66 0.92
C ASN A 199 6.37 -3.87 1.75
N SER A 200 5.95 -3.11 2.75
CA SER A 200 6.83 -2.33 3.63
C SER A 200 6.86 -2.86 5.05
N SER A 201 5.91 -3.73 5.41
CA SER A 201 5.79 -4.28 6.76
C SER A 201 5.52 -5.77 6.75
N ALA A 202 6.09 -6.49 7.71
CA ALA A 202 5.81 -7.90 8.00
C ALA A 202 5.16 -8.01 9.38
N MET A 203 4.14 -8.84 9.51
CA MET A 203 3.47 -9.11 10.77
C MET A 203 3.75 -10.56 11.20
N LEU A 204 4.16 -10.72 12.44
CA LEU A 204 4.38 -12.02 13.09
C LEU A 204 3.50 -12.10 14.34
N THR A 205 2.96 -13.26 14.58
CA THR A 205 2.13 -13.53 15.77
C THR A 205 2.38 -14.92 16.30
N ILE A 206 1.77 -15.25 17.44
CA ILE A 206 1.75 -16.60 18.02
C ILE A 206 0.39 -17.24 17.67
N PRO A 207 0.30 -18.14 16.65
CA PRO A 207 -1.00 -18.64 16.16
C PRO A 207 -1.79 -19.43 17.21
N ALA A 208 -1.09 -20.13 18.10
CA ALA A 208 -1.72 -20.93 19.16
C ALA A 208 -2.16 -20.13 20.40
N TYR A 209 -2.02 -18.79 20.37
CA TYR A 209 -2.43 -17.95 21.48
C TYR A 209 -3.96 -17.85 21.54
N THR A 210 -4.54 -18.20 22.68
CA THR A 210 -6.00 -18.40 22.83
C THR A 210 -6.73 -17.17 23.38
N LYS A 211 -5.98 -16.12 23.77
CA LYS A 211 -6.57 -14.88 24.27
C LYS A 211 -6.99 -13.94 23.12
N GLU A 212 -7.70 -12.86 23.47
CA GLU A 212 -8.16 -11.86 22.52
C GLU A 212 -7.02 -11.15 21.78
N ASP A 213 -7.28 -10.58 20.61
CA ASP A 213 -6.28 -10.02 19.70
C ASP A 213 -5.36 -8.95 20.31
N ASN A 214 -5.83 -8.16 21.29
CA ASN A 214 -5.01 -7.11 21.94
C ASN A 214 -4.09 -7.64 23.04
N GLU A 215 -4.31 -8.86 23.50
CA GLU A 215 -3.51 -9.49 24.55
C GLU A 215 -2.38 -10.36 23.97
N ARG A 216 -2.55 -10.77 22.71
CA ARG A 216 -1.61 -11.63 22.00
C ARG A 216 -0.29 -10.90 21.72
N PRO A 217 0.86 -11.53 21.98
CA PRO A 217 2.14 -10.99 21.55
C PRO A 217 2.25 -10.96 20.01
N ASP A 218 2.45 -9.79 19.46
CA ASP A 218 2.64 -9.57 18.03
C ASP A 218 3.93 -8.79 17.78
N ILE A 219 4.58 -9.07 16.64
CA ILE A 219 5.76 -8.34 16.17
C ILE A 219 5.43 -7.76 14.80
N ILE A 220 5.74 -6.47 14.58
CA ILE A 220 5.70 -5.85 13.28
C ILE A 220 7.10 -5.33 12.94
N VAL A 221 7.63 -5.77 11.80
CA VAL A 221 8.84 -5.19 11.20
C VAL A 221 8.39 -4.29 10.06
N THR A 222 8.84 -3.03 10.02
CA THR A 222 8.41 -2.07 9.00
C THR A 222 9.52 -1.14 8.56
N LYS A 223 9.60 -0.85 7.26
CA LYS A 223 10.48 0.20 6.71
C LYS A 223 9.68 1.48 6.52
N GLY A 224 10.18 2.58 7.09
CA GLY A 224 9.57 3.90 6.92
C GLY A 224 9.78 4.46 5.51
N LEU A 225 8.83 5.28 5.06
CA LEU A 225 8.86 5.89 3.72
C LEU A 225 9.60 7.23 3.70
N GLU A 226 9.67 7.92 4.83
CA GLU A 226 10.32 9.23 4.91
C GLU A 226 11.84 9.07 5.04
N ASN A 227 12.60 9.92 4.32
CA ASN A 227 14.04 9.99 4.49
C ASN A 227 14.38 10.76 5.77
N THR A 228 15.01 10.08 6.71
CA THR A 228 15.39 10.62 8.03
C THR A 228 16.92 10.70 8.20
N LYS A 229 17.67 10.71 7.10
CA LYS A 229 19.13 10.73 7.13
C LYS A 229 19.67 11.90 7.98
N GLY A 230 20.47 11.57 8.97
CA GLY A 230 21.07 12.56 9.89
C GLY A 230 20.15 13.00 11.03
N ALA A 231 18.91 12.54 11.09
CA ALA A 231 18.04 12.79 12.23
C ALA A 231 18.48 11.97 13.46
N PRO A 232 18.37 12.51 14.69
CA PRO A 232 18.59 11.75 15.91
C PRO A 232 17.57 10.60 16.03
N LEU A 233 18.02 9.40 16.41
CA LEU A 233 17.17 8.20 16.47
C LEU A 233 16.01 8.32 17.47
N ASP A 234 16.19 9.05 18.56
CA ASP A 234 15.12 9.33 19.52
C ASP A 234 13.97 10.10 18.86
N LYS A 235 14.26 11.09 18.01
CA LYS A 235 13.27 11.83 17.23
C LYS A 235 12.60 10.97 16.18
N VAL A 236 13.35 10.09 15.53
CA VAL A 236 12.79 9.12 14.56
C VAL A 236 11.81 8.18 15.25
N VAL A 237 12.13 7.69 16.46
CA VAL A 237 11.22 6.86 17.27
C VAL A 237 10.01 7.66 17.74
N ASP A 238 10.17 8.91 18.17
CA ASP A 238 9.04 9.77 18.56
C ASP A 238 8.06 9.99 17.39
N ASN A 239 8.58 10.26 16.19
CA ASN A 239 7.75 10.41 14.97
C ASN A 239 7.03 9.10 14.63
N TYR A 240 7.72 7.95 14.78
CA TYR A 240 7.12 6.65 14.58
C TYR A 240 5.96 6.42 15.56
N LEU A 241 6.16 6.69 16.84
CA LEU A 241 5.09 6.59 17.85
C LEU A 241 3.90 7.50 17.53
N GLN A 242 4.14 8.70 16.99
CA GLN A 242 3.05 9.57 16.52
C GLN A 242 2.31 8.97 15.32
N SER A 243 3.02 8.28 14.41
CA SER A 243 2.39 7.68 13.22
C SER A 243 1.49 6.49 13.55
N ILE A 244 1.75 5.77 14.65
CA ILE A 244 0.95 4.64 15.13
C ILE A 244 -0.05 5.03 16.23
N LYS A 245 -0.18 6.33 16.53
CA LYS A 245 -1.16 6.85 17.48
C LYS A 245 -2.59 6.47 17.07
N GLY A 246 -3.40 6.07 18.05
CA GLY A 246 -4.74 5.49 17.82
C GLY A 246 -4.73 3.96 17.74
N THR A 247 -3.56 3.35 17.44
CA THR A 247 -3.32 1.92 17.66
C THR A 247 -2.58 1.71 18.98
N VAL A 248 -1.50 2.48 19.21
CA VAL A 248 -0.72 2.50 20.44
C VAL A 248 -0.75 3.91 21.00
N ASP A 249 -1.33 4.08 22.16
CA ASP A 249 -1.51 5.36 22.85
C ASP A 249 -0.81 5.37 24.22
N ASN A 250 -0.65 6.55 24.82
CA ASN A 250 -0.17 6.76 26.20
C ASN A 250 1.12 5.97 26.52
N VAL A 251 2.17 6.21 25.71
CA VAL A 251 3.47 5.53 25.91
C VAL A 251 4.18 6.10 27.14
N GLU A 252 4.31 5.28 28.19
CA GLU A 252 4.85 5.63 29.51
C GLU A 252 6.07 4.72 29.87
N ASP A 253 6.72 4.99 30.98
CA ASP A 253 7.85 4.20 31.54
C ASP A 253 8.98 3.92 30.53
N ARG A 254 9.24 4.89 29.66
CA ARG A 254 10.19 4.77 28.54
C ARG A 254 11.63 4.54 29.05
N LYS A 255 12.24 3.44 28.61
CA LYS A 255 13.65 3.11 28.80
C LYS A 255 14.32 2.90 27.47
N THR A 256 15.34 3.69 27.16
CA THR A 256 16.08 3.60 25.89
C THR A 256 17.49 3.07 26.13
N SER A 257 17.97 2.31 25.17
CA SER A 257 19.37 1.83 25.12
C SER A 257 19.87 1.80 23.69
N THR A 258 21.17 1.94 23.51
CA THR A 258 21.83 1.75 22.21
C THR A 258 21.87 0.27 21.87
N THR A 259 21.70 -0.07 20.61
CA THR A 259 21.76 -1.44 20.09
C THR A 259 22.30 -1.44 18.65
N LYS A 260 22.44 -2.61 18.07
CA LYS A 260 22.59 -2.79 16.62
C LYS A 260 21.31 -3.41 16.08
N PHE A 261 20.72 -2.78 15.06
CA PHE A 261 19.49 -3.27 14.43
C PHE A 261 19.61 -3.14 12.90
N ALA A 262 19.17 -4.17 12.19
CA ALA A 262 19.24 -4.25 10.72
C ALA A 262 20.66 -3.96 10.16
N GLY A 263 21.71 -4.32 10.90
CA GLY A 263 23.11 -4.04 10.51
C GLY A 263 23.64 -2.66 10.89
N HIS A 264 22.81 -1.75 11.37
CA HIS A 264 23.15 -0.35 11.67
C HIS A 264 23.19 -0.05 13.18
N PRO A 265 23.88 1.05 13.60
CA PRO A 265 23.68 1.62 14.93
C PRO A 265 22.19 1.93 15.14
N GLY A 266 21.63 1.45 16.22
CA GLY A 266 20.21 1.51 16.50
C GLY A 266 19.87 1.90 17.93
N LEU A 267 18.59 2.05 18.18
CA LEU A 267 17.99 2.33 19.48
C LEU A 267 16.98 1.24 19.80
N LYS A 268 17.01 0.73 21.05
CA LYS A 268 15.95 -0.09 21.64
C LYS A 268 15.19 0.75 22.66
N LEU A 269 13.88 0.86 22.50
CA LEU A 269 12.94 1.45 23.46
C LEU A 269 12.12 0.32 24.09
N GLN A 270 12.01 0.34 25.42
CA GLN A 270 11.04 -0.45 26.18
C GLN A 270 10.11 0.51 26.90
N ALA A 271 8.81 0.23 26.89
CA ALA A 271 7.80 1.11 27.46
C ALA A 271 6.55 0.31 27.83
N THR A 272 5.62 0.96 28.53
CA THR A 272 4.23 0.54 28.64
C THR A 272 3.37 1.46 27.80
N ALA A 273 2.24 0.98 27.28
CA ALA A 273 1.34 1.74 26.44
C ALA A 273 -0.11 1.29 26.61
N LEU A 274 -1.04 1.93 25.92
CA LEU A 274 -2.42 1.47 25.78
C LEU A 274 -2.67 1.04 24.33
N MET A 275 -3.26 -0.14 24.13
CA MET A 275 -3.78 -0.58 22.83
C MET A 275 -5.28 -0.81 22.96
N LYS A 276 -6.09 -0.01 22.21
CA LYS A 276 -7.56 0.00 22.34
C LYS A 276 -8.07 0.24 23.78
N GLY A 277 -7.27 0.89 24.62
CA GLY A 277 -7.57 1.15 26.03
C GLY A 277 -7.00 0.14 27.03
N ASP A 278 -6.48 -1.01 26.55
CA ASP A 278 -5.88 -2.05 27.40
C ASP A 278 -4.38 -1.82 27.58
N PRO A 279 -3.81 -2.03 28.79
CA PRO A 279 -2.40 -1.85 29.05
C PRO A 279 -1.57 -2.95 28.39
N VAL A 280 -0.56 -2.54 27.63
CA VAL A 280 0.38 -3.44 26.92
C VAL A 280 1.83 -3.11 27.23
N ASP A 281 2.71 -4.12 27.12
CA ASP A 281 4.14 -3.91 26.99
C ASP A 281 4.45 -3.50 25.55
N LEU A 282 5.43 -2.62 25.36
CA LEU A 282 5.91 -2.16 24.07
C LEU A 282 7.44 -2.24 24.02
N VAL A 283 7.97 -2.90 23.00
CA VAL A 283 9.40 -2.91 22.70
C VAL A 283 9.59 -2.44 21.26
N ILE A 284 10.45 -1.44 21.04
CA ILE A 284 10.77 -0.93 19.70
C ILE A 284 12.27 -1.02 19.46
N TYR A 285 12.66 -1.57 18.32
CA TYR A 285 13.99 -1.44 17.73
C TYR A 285 13.90 -0.50 16.53
N ALA A 286 14.85 0.42 16.43
CA ALA A 286 14.91 1.39 15.34
C ALA A 286 16.33 1.58 14.84
N ALA A 287 16.51 1.72 13.54
CA ALA A 287 17.76 2.13 12.91
C ALA A 287 17.46 2.93 11.63
N ILE A 288 18.48 3.60 11.07
CA ILE A 288 18.40 4.28 9.77
C ILE A 288 19.31 3.54 8.81
N GLY A 289 18.77 3.08 7.68
CA GLY A 289 19.51 2.39 6.63
C GLY A 289 20.44 3.34 5.86
N ASN A 290 21.31 2.76 5.03
CA ASN A 290 22.25 3.53 4.19
C ASN A 290 21.52 4.45 3.19
N ASP A 291 20.31 4.10 2.80
CA ASP A 291 19.43 4.90 1.93
C ASP A 291 18.74 6.07 2.67
N GLY A 292 18.96 6.19 3.98
CA GLY A 292 18.39 7.24 4.82
C GLY A 292 16.98 6.95 5.33
N HIS A 293 16.37 5.81 4.96
CA HIS A 293 15.04 5.42 5.44
C HIS A 293 15.14 4.65 6.75
N PRO A 294 14.26 4.93 7.73
CA PRO A 294 14.25 4.22 8.99
C PRO A 294 13.65 2.82 8.81
N ILE A 295 14.16 1.89 9.60
CA ILE A 295 13.55 0.57 9.79
C ILE A 295 13.23 0.40 11.28
N PHE A 296 12.06 -0.14 11.54
CA PHE A 296 11.55 -0.41 12.88
C PHE A 296 11.17 -1.87 13.01
N MET A 297 11.32 -2.39 14.21
CA MET A 297 10.59 -3.57 14.67
C MET A 297 9.93 -3.20 15.99
N HIS A 298 8.62 -3.36 16.10
CA HIS A 298 7.97 -3.24 17.40
C HIS A 298 7.27 -4.55 17.80
N ALA A 299 7.33 -4.86 19.06
CA ALA A 299 6.60 -5.95 19.68
C ALA A 299 5.62 -5.37 20.70
N THR A 300 4.39 -5.87 20.71
CA THR A 300 3.34 -5.54 21.68
C THR A 300 2.73 -6.82 22.23
N GLY A 301 2.21 -6.77 23.43
CA GLY A 301 1.47 -7.84 24.09
C GLY A 301 0.90 -7.36 25.41
N GLU A 302 -0.03 -8.11 26.02
CA GLU A 302 -0.59 -7.79 27.32
C GLU A 302 0.53 -7.46 28.33
N LYS A 303 0.29 -6.47 29.19
CA LYS A 303 1.28 -6.02 30.19
C LYS A 303 1.83 -7.20 31.01
N GLY A 304 3.16 -7.35 31.00
CA GLY A 304 3.89 -8.42 31.68
C GLY A 304 4.11 -9.68 30.84
N THR A 305 3.53 -9.79 29.62
CA THR A 305 3.64 -11.01 28.80
C THR A 305 4.89 -11.04 27.94
N LEU A 306 5.36 -9.89 27.42
CA LEU A 306 6.52 -9.86 26.53
C LEU A 306 7.81 -10.36 27.20
N ALA A 307 7.90 -10.28 28.52
CA ALA A 307 9.07 -10.77 29.26
C ALA A 307 9.36 -12.26 29.00
N ALA A 308 8.31 -13.06 28.79
CA ALA A 308 8.44 -14.49 28.48
C ALA A 308 9.03 -14.77 27.08
N TYR A 309 9.00 -13.78 26.18
CA TYR A 309 9.43 -13.90 24.77
C TYR A 309 10.61 -12.98 24.44
N ASN A 310 11.27 -12.39 25.45
CA ASN A 310 12.37 -11.45 25.22
C ASN A 310 13.46 -12.03 24.34
N THR A 311 13.84 -13.29 24.53
CA THR A 311 14.89 -13.97 23.76
C THR A 311 14.50 -14.10 22.29
N GLU A 312 13.27 -14.47 22.00
CA GLU A 312 12.73 -14.66 20.65
C GLU A 312 12.59 -13.31 19.94
N ILE A 313 12.11 -12.28 20.64
CA ILE A 313 12.02 -10.91 20.14
C ILE A 313 13.41 -10.37 19.79
N GLU A 314 14.41 -10.56 20.68
CA GLU A 314 15.79 -10.13 20.44
C GLU A 314 16.41 -10.85 19.24
N LYS A 315 16.31 -12.17 19.16
CA LYS A 315 16.82 -12.96 18.03
C LYS A 315 16.12 -12.60 16.71
N THR A 316 14.81 -12.32 16.75
CA THR A 316 14.08 -11.83 15.57
C THR A 316 14.65 -10.47 15.14
N ALA A 317 14.87 -9.53 16.08
CA ALA A 317 15.46 -8.23 15.78
C ALA A 317 16.88 -8.35 15.20
N GLU A 318 17.73 -9.21 15.76
CA GLU A 318 19.10 -9.47 15.27
C GLU A 318 19.13 -10.04 13.85
N SER A 319 18.09 -10.77 13.45
CA SER A 319 17.97 -11.40 12.13
C SER A 319 17.53 -10.44 11.03
N VAL A 320 16.99 -9.27 11.38
CA VAL A 320 16.51 -8.27 10.40
C VAL A 320 17.69 -7.71 9.61
N LYS A 321 17.55 -7.66 8.27
CA LYS A 321 18.54 -7.09 7.35
C LYS A 321 17.85 -6.33 6.22
N LEU A 322 18.40 -5.19 5.83
CA LEU A 322 17.93 -4.44 4.68
C LEU A 322 18.49 -5.04 3.38
N ARG A 323 17.62 -5.30 2.38
CA ARG A 323 18.04 -5.91 1.10
C ARG A 323 19.00 -5.02 0.30
N ASN A 324 18.81 -3.70 0.35
CA ASN A 324 19.67 -2.75 -0.37
C ASN A 324 21.10 -2.65 0.20
N ASP A 325 21.34 -3.14 1.40
CA ASP A 325 22.67 -3.15 2.02
C ASP A 325 23.48 -4.41 1.66
N GLU A 326 22.81 -5.45 1.17
CA GLU A 326 23.44 -6.71 0.73
C GLU A 326 24.00 -6.66 -0.71
N GLN A 327 23.69 -5.60 -1.49
CA GLN A 327 24.09 -5.46 -2.90
C GLN A 327 25.37 -4.62 -3.09
N LYS A 328 26.09 -4.31 -2.04
CA LYS A 328 27.40 -3.68 -2.04
C LYS A 328 28.46 -4.67 -1.55
#